data_e61e7a22d16efe9fdcf361eea0bde613
#
_entry.id   e61e7a22d16efe9fdcf361eea0bde613
#
_cell.length_a   1.000
_cell.length_b   1.000
_cell.length_c   1.000
_cell.angle_alpha   90.00
_cell.angle_beta   90.00
_cell.angle_gamma   90.00
#
_symmetry.space_group_name_H-M   'P 1'
#
loop_
_entity.id
_entity.type
_entity.pdbx_description
1 polymer ?
#
loop_
_entity_poly.entity_id
_entity_poly.type
_entity_poly.pdbx_seq_one_letter_code
_entity_poly.pdbx_strand_id
1 'polypeptide(L)' 'MMEQNEWESLSPEEKRVQLYLKQKAMLETFLERGAISKAQFDKSLGDLTEKMGMQ' A
#
# COMPACT_ATOMS: atom_id res chain seq x y z
N MET A 1 -4.85 10.53 -11.84
CA MET A 1 -5.16 9.10 -11.75
C MET A 1 -4.56 8.37 -12.94
N MET A 2 -3.97 7.21 -12.70
CA MET A 2 -3.38 6.43 -13.77
C MET A 2 -4.48 5.79 -14.62
N GLU A 3 -4.33 5.88 -15.93
CA GLU A 3 -5.26 5.25 -16.83
C GLU A 3 -5.10 3.74 -16.83
N GLN A 4 -6.15 3.02 -17.19
CA GLN A 4 -6.13 1.57 -17.20
C GLN A 4 -5.06 1.02 -18.14
N ASN A 5 -4.84 1.67 -19.29
CA ASN A 5 -3.81 1.25 -20.23
C ASN A 5 -2.42 1.32 -19.63
N GLU A 6 -2.16 2.38 -18.87
CA GLU A 6 -0.87 2.52 -18.20
C GLU A 6 -0.68 1.45 -17.14
N TRP A 7 -1.75 1.16 -16.40
CA TRP A 7 -1.71 0.10 -15.41
C TRP A 7 -1.41 -1.26 -16.04
N GLU A 8 -2.07 -1.57 -17.16
CA GLU A 8 -1.89 -2.84 -17.84
C GLU A 8 -0.49 -3.00 -18.45
N SER A 9 0.17 -1.88 -18.77
CA SER A 9 1.51 -1.93 -19.33
C SER A 9 2.59 -2.14 -18.27
N LEU A 10 2.25 -2.04 -17.00
CA LEU A 10 3.19 -2.27 -15.92
C LEU A 10 3.52 -3.75 -15.78
N SER A 11 4.76 -4.04 -15.39
CA SER A 11 5.14 -5.41 -15.05
C SER A 11 4.44 -5.86 -13.78
N PRO A 12 4.37 -7.16 -13.49
CA PRO A 12 3.79 -7.64 -12.24
C PRO A 12 4.45 -7.03 -11.00
N GLU A 13 5.76 -6.83 -11.05
CA GLU A 13 6.48 -6.20 -9.94
C GLU A 13 6.07 -4.75 -9.77
N GLU A 14 5.95 -4.02 -10.86
CA GLU A 14 5.53 -2.62 -10.81
C GLU A 14 4.11 -2.48 -10.29
N LYS A 15 3.23 -3.38 -10.72
CA LYS A 15 1.85 -3.40 -10.21
C LYS A 15 1.83 -3.63 -8.71
N ARG A 16 2.68 -4.53 -8.22
CA ARG A 16 2.77 -4.82 -6.80
C ARG A 16 3.26 -3.61 -6.02
N VAL A 17 4.27 -2.92 -6.53
CA VAL A 17 4.79 -1.71 -5.89
C VAL A 17 3.72 -0.63 -5.83
N GLN A 18 2.99 -0.44 -6.92
CA GLN A 18 1.92 0.56 -6.96
C GLN A 18 0.82 0.25 -5.95
N LEU A 19 0.43 -1.01 -5.85
CA LEU A 19 -0.58 -1.42 -4.87
C LEU A 19 -0.09 -1.21 -3.44
N TYR A 20 1.15 -1.54 -3.18
CA TYR A 20 1.75 -1.34 -1.87
C TYR A 20 1.72 0.14 -1.48
N LEU A 21 2.20 1.01 -2.36
CA LEU A 21 2.24 2.44 -2.11
C LEU A 21 0.84 3.01 -1.86
N LYS A 22 -0.13 2.57 -2.64
CA LYS A 22 -1.50 3.02 -2.49
C LYS A 22 -2.07 2.61 -1.14
N GLN A 23 -1.88 1.38 -0.74
CA GLN A 23 -2.40 0.90 0.54
C GLN A 23 -1.67 1.53 1.71
N LYS A 24 -0.37 1.74 1.57
CA LYS A 24 0.40 2.44 2.59
C LYS A 24 -0.13 3.85 2.80
N ALA A 25 -0.41 4.57 1.71
CA ALA A 25 -0.95 5.91 1.79
C ALA A 25 -2.31 5.93 2.49
N MET A 26 -3.15 4.92 2.24
CA MET A 26 -4.43 4.80 2.93
C MET A 26 -4.27 4.58 4.42
N LEU A 27 -3.33 3.72 4.80
CA LEU A 27 -3.03 3.48 6.21
C LEU A 27 -2.54 4.74 6.90
N GLU A 28 -1.69 5.51 6.24
CA GLU A 28 -1.20 6.77 6.78
C GLU A 28 -2.34 7.76 6.98
N THR A 29 -3.28 7.81 6.05
CA THR A 29 -4.45 8.67 6.17
C THR A 29 -5.31 8.26 7.36
N PHE A 30 -5.53 6.96 7.54
CA PHE A 30 -6.30 6.46 8.68
C PHE A 30 -5.62 6.78 10.00
N LEU A 31 -4.31 6.64 10.05
CA LEU A 31 -3.56 6.98 11.25
C LEU A 31 -3.69 8.49 11.57
N GLU A 32 -3.54 9.31 10.55
CA GLU A 32 -3.65 10.76 10.69
C GLU A 32 -5.01 11.19 11.18
N ARG A 33 -6.06 10.51 10.72
CA ARG A 33 -7.43 10.81 11.14
C ARG A 33 -7.80 10.17 12.47
N GLY A 34 -6.92 9.38 13.04
CA GLY A 34 -7.21 8.69 14.28
C GLY A 34 -8.14 7.50 14.13
N ALA A 35 -8.35 7.03 12.91
CA ALA A 35 -9.19 5.86 12.66
C ALA A 35 -8.52 4.56 13.11
N ILE A 36 -7.19 4.53 13.15
CA ILE A 36 -6.41 3.41 13.66
C ILE A 36 -5.32 3.95 14.59
N SER A 37 -4.87 3.12 15.50
CA SER A 37 -3.76 3.48 16.38
C SER A 37 -2.43 3.26 15.67
N LYS A 38 -1.36 3.84 16.20
CA LYS A 38 -0.04 3.65 15.64
C LYS A 38 0.37 2.17 15.69
N ALA A 39 0.02 1.48 16.77
CA ALA A 39 0.33 0.06 16.89
C ALA A 39 -0.36 -0.73 15.79
N GLN A 40 -1.60 -0.40 15.50
CA GLN A 40 -2.35 -1.05 14.44
C GLN A 40 -1.79 -0.69 13.06
N PHE A 41 -1.40 0.55 12.88
CA PHE A 41 -0.76 1.01 11.66
C PHE A 41 0.52 0.20 11.40
N ASP A 42 1.39 0.10 12.40
CA ASP A 42 2.65 -0.61 12.27
C ASP A 42 2.42 -2.09 11.93
N LYS A 43 1.45 -2.71 12.58
CA LYS A 43 1.12 -4.10 12.32
C LYS A 43 0.58 -4.29 10.90
N SER A 44 -0.34 -3.43 10.51
CA SER A 44 -0.94 -3.51 9.18
C SER A 44 0.10 -3.28 8.09
N LEU A 45 0.98 -2.32 8.30
CA LEU A 45 2.03 -2.02 7.35
C LEU A 45 3.02 -3.18 7.26
N GLY A 46 3.38 -3.78 8.39
CA GLY A 46 4.26 -4.94 8.42
C GLY A 46 3.65 -6.13 7.67
N ASP A 47 2.37 -6.40 7.92
CA ASP A 47 1.65 -7.46 7.23
C ASP A 47 1.60 -7.21 5.73
N LEU A 48 1.34 -5.98 5.35
CA LEU A 48 1.28 -5.60 3.95
C LEU A 48 2.63 -5.78 3.26
N THR A 49 3.70 -5.34 3.93
CA THR A 49 5.05 -5.47 3.40
C THR A 49 5.41 -6.94 3.19
N GLU A 50 5.10 -7.77 4.16
CA GLU A 50 5.35 -9.20 4.10
C GLU A 50 4.52 -9.86 2.99
N LYS A 51 3.25 -9.51 2.91
CA LYS A 51 2.34 -10.06 1.92
C LYS A 51 2.76 -9.72 0.50
N MET A 52 3.31 -8.53 0.31
CA MET A 52 3.79 -8.08 -0.99
C MET A 52 5.21 -8.54 -1.31
N GLY A 53 5.88 -9.15 -0.36
CA GLY A 53 7.25 -9.61 -0.54
C GLY A 53 8.25 -8.48 -0.67
N MET A 54 7.99 -7.37 -0.01
CA MET A 54 8.82 -6.17 -0.08
C MET A 54 9.65 -5.96 1.18
N GLN A 55 10.22 -7.00 1.66
CA GLN A 55 11.08 -6.92 2.83
C GLN A 55 12.48 -6.45 2.49
#